data_705623eec981638a91bff2f272a38b16
#
_entry.id   705623eec981638a91bff2f272a38b16
#
_cell.length_a   1.000
_cell.length_b   1.000
_cell.length_c   1.000
_cell.angle_alpha   90.00
_cell.angle_beta   90.00
_cell.angle_gamma   90.00
#
_symmetry.space_group_name_H-M   'P 1'
#
loop_
_entity.id
_entity.type
_entity.pdbx_description
1 polymer ?
#
loop_
_entity_poly.entity_id
_entity_poly.type
_entity_poly.pdbx_seq_one_letter_code
_entity_poly.pdbx_strand_id
1 'polypeptide(L)'
;MSKPKHFLDITELPLPELRAMLSAGVAMKARSKAHDRTQQPLEGKTLAMIFERPSTRTRVSFDVGMRQLGGESIMLTGAEMQLGRGETIADTARVLSRYVDAIMIRILNHDALLELAAYATVPVINGLTRRSHPCQVMADLMTFEERRGPIEGRTVAWTGDDNNVLASWAHAAERFKFRLNVATPPQLAPNKMLKDWIKATQAPIVLGNDPEAAVRGADCVVTDTWVSMGDKDGEHRHNLLKPYQVNAKLMSLAKPDAIFMHCLPAHRGEEVTDEVIDGPQSVVFDEAENRLHAQKGILAWCFNAVG
;
A
#
# COMPACT_ATOMS: atom_id res chain seq x y z
N MET A 1 25.17 17.34 -5.09
CA MET A 1 24.05 16.94 -4.17
C MET A 1 23.74 15.46 -4.42
N SER A 2 23.54 14.66 -3.39
CA SER A 2 23.06 13.26 -3.55
C SER A 2 21.68 13.26 -4.21
N LYS A 3 21.39 12.22 -5.00
CA LYS A 3 20.03 12.04 -5.55
C LYS A 3 19.00 11.91 -4.42
N PRO A 4 17.80 12.48 -4.57
CA PRO A 4 16.74 12.31 -3.58
C PRO A 4 16.33 10.83 -3.44
N LYS A 5 15.93 10.42 -2.26
CA LYS A 5 15.41 9.08 -1.99
C LYS A 5 13.92 9.04 -2.30
N HIS A 6 13.55 8.44 -3.43
CA HIS A 6 12.14 8.25 -3.80
C HIS A 6 11.61 6.92 -3.25
N PHE A 7 10.33 6.89 -2.87
CA PHE A 7 9.59 5.66 -2.56
C PHE A 7 8.48 5.46 -3.58
N LEU A 8 8.82 4.87 -4.73
CA LEU A 8 7.90 4.70 -5.86
C LEU A 8 7.28 3.32 -5.90
N ASP A 9 8.06 2.29 -5.56
CA ASP A 9 7.61 0.90 -5.46
C ASP A 9 8.50 0.08 -4.52
N ILE A 10 7.96 -1.01 -3.96
CA ILE A 10 8.70 -1.94 -3.10
C ILE A 10 9.85 -2.59 -3.87
N THR A 11 9.65 -2.87 -5.16
CA THR A 11 10.67 -3.52 -6.01
C THR A 11 11.89 -2.66 -6.29
N GLU A 12 11.81 -1.36 -6.12
CA GLU A 12 12.93 -0.44 -6.41
C GLU A 12 13.95 -0.35 -5.27
N LEU A 13 13.63 -0.91 -4.12
CA LEU A 13 14.47 -0.81 -2.93
C LEU A 13 14.96 -2.17 -2.44
N PRO A 14 16.18 -2.24 -1.91
CA PRO A 14 16.68 -3.45 -1.26
C PRO A 14 15.98 -3.69 0.08
N LEU A 15 15.85 -4.96 0.47
CA LEU A 15 15.18 -5.36 1.71
C LEU A 15 15.67 -4.62 2.98
N PRO A 16 16.98 -4.36 3.20
CA PRO A 16 17.41 -3.61 4.36
C PRO A 16 16.80 -2.22 4.50
N GLU A 17 16.58 -1.51 3.39
CA GLU A 17 15.96 -0.18 3.42
C GLU A 17 14.46 -0.25 3.74
N LEU A 18 13.75 -1.23 3.17
CA LEU A 18 12.35 -1.50 3.52
C LEU A 18 12.20 -1.88 5.00
N ARG A 19 13.12 -2.70 5.51
CA ARG A 19 13.17 -3.05 6.95
C ARG A 19 13.44 -1.85 7.84
N ALA A 20 14.33 -0.95 7.42
CA ALA A 20 14.60 0.28 8.16
C ALA A 20 13.34 1.16 8.29
N MET A 21 12.55 1.29 7.20
CA MET A 21 11.27 2.01 7.22
C MET A 21 10.27 1.38 8.20
N LEU A 22 10.12 0.04 8.15
CA LEU A 22 9.21 -0.68 9.05
C LEU A 22 9.65 -0.53 10.51
N SER A 23 10.94 -0.72 10.80
CA SER A 23 11.49 -0.57 12.16
C SER A 23 11.29 0.84 12.71
N ALA A 24 11.54 1.86 11.89
CA ALA A 24 11.26 3.25 12.25
C ALA A 24 9.76 3.48 12.52
N GLY A 25 8.88 2.93 11.67
CA GLY A 25 7.42 3.00 11.85
C GLY A 25 6.98 2.38 13.18
N VAL A 26 7.49 1.20 13.53
CA VAL A 26 7.21 0.52 14.81
C VAL A 26 7.67 1.36 16.00
N ALA A 27 8.91 1.86 15.97
CA ALA A 27 9.44 2.73 17.03
C ALA A 27 8.59 4.01 17.20
N MET A 28 8.21 4.66 16.10
CA MET A 28 7.37 5.86 16.11
C MET A 28 5.93 5.57 16.58
N LYS A 29 5.39 4.36 16.33
CA LYS A 29 4.10 3.92 16.88
C LYS A 29 4.18 3.79 18.39
N ALA A 30 5.20 3.12 18.92
CA ALA A 30 5.40 2.95 20.35
C ALA A 30 5.51 4.31 21.07
N ARG A 31 6.25 5.26 20.51
CA ARG A 31 6.38 6.63 21.04
C ARG A 31 5.06 7.40 21.00
N SER A 32 4.31 7.29 19.89
CA SER A 32 2.99 7.92 19.78
C SER A 32 2.03 7.42 20.85
N LYS A 33 2.04 6.11 21.14
CA LYS A 33 1.22 5.51 22.23
C LYS A 33 1.67 5.95 23.64
N ALA A 34 2.97 6.22 23.79
CA ALA A 34 3.53 6.79 25.05
C ALA A 34 3.34 8.33 25.16
N HIS A 35 2.66 8.97 24.20
CA HIS A 35 2.54 10.43 24.09
C HIS A 35 3.90 11.16 24.04
N ASP A 36 4.97 10.46 23.67
CA ASP A 36 6.29 11.06 23.52
C ASP A 36 6.41 11.82 22.20
N ARG A 37 6.57 13.14 22.30
CA ARG A 37 6.74 14.07 21.18
C ARG A 37 8.09 14.76 21.20
N THR A 38 9.07 14.22 21.91
CA THR A 38 10.38 14.85 22.08
C THR A 38 11.23 14.83 20.81
N GLN A 39 10.99 13.87 19.89
CA GLN A 39 11.69 13.81 18.61
C GLN A 39 10.78 14.29 17.48
N GLN A 40 11.19 15.35 16.83
CA GLN A 40 10.54 15.94 15.67
C GLN A 40 11.52 15.96 14.48
N PRO A 41 11.83 14.78 13.90
CA PRO A 41 12.91 14.65 12.91
C PRO A 41 12.65 15.41 11.60
N LEU A 42 11.43 15.87 11.37
CA LEU A 42 11.03 16.64 10.20
C LEU A 42 10.63 18.08 10.54
N GLU A 43 11.11 18.62 11.67
CA GLU A 43 10.87 20.02 12.02
C GLU A 43 11.32 20.96 10.88
N GLY A 44 10.43 21.90 10.51
CA GLY A 44 10.65 22.84 9.40
C GLY A 44 10.58 22.23 8.00
N LYS A 45 10.16 20.97 7.85
CA LYS A 45 9.97 20.30 6.55
C LYS A 45 8.53 20.40 6.07
N THR A 46 8.36 20.62 4.78
CA THR A 46 7.04 20.71 4.12
C THR A 46 6.85 19.58 3.12
N LEU A 47 5.72 18.86 3.23
CA LEU A 47 5.27 17.85 2.29
C LEU A 47 4.16 18.40 1.39
N ALA A 48 4.36 18.44 0.07
CA ALA A 48 3.26 18.62 -0.86
C ALA A 48 2.53 17.28 -1.08
N MET A 49 1.22 17.27 -0.90
CA MET A 49 0.37 16.10 -1.13
C MET A 49 -0.54 16.33 -2.33
N ILE A 50 -0.28 15.65 -3.44
CA ILE A 50 -1.02 15.78 -4.70
C ILE A 50 -2.05 14.64 -4.81
N PHE A 51 -3.32 14.99 -5.03
CA PHE A 51 -4.41 14.03 -5.18
C PHE A 51 -5.18 14.26 -6.49
N GLU A 52 -5.07 13.33 -7.42
CA GLU A 52 -5.95 13.29 -8.61
C GLU A 52 -7.39 12.89 -8.24
N ARG A 53 -7.54 12.01 -7.25
CA ARG A 53 -8.81 11.52 -6.73
C ARG A 53 -8.89 11.66 -5.21
N PRO A 54 -10.07 11.93 -4.63
CA PRO A 54 -10.25 12.02 -3.20
C PRO A 54 -9.80 10.76 -2.47
N SER A 55 -9.19 10.93 -1.31
CA SER A 55 -8.78 9.82 -0.43
C SER A 55 -8.66 10.28 1.01
N THR A 56 -9.66 9.97 1.84
CA THR A 56 -9.69 10.37 3.24
C THR A 56 -8.53 9.76 4.03
N ARG A 57 -8.36 8.43 3.96
CA ARG A 57 -7.33 7.71 4.71
C ARG A 57 -5.92 8.17 4.38
N THR A 58 -5.56 8.23 3.09
CA THR A 58 -4.22 8.66 2.66
C THR A 58 -3.95 10.11 3.04
N ARG A 59 -4.95 10.99 2.87
CA ARG A 59 -4.84 12.41 3.24
C ARG A 59 -4.57 12.57 4.73
N VAL A 60 -5.44 11.98 5.56
CA VAL A 60 -5.34 12.15 7.01
C VAL A 60 -4.07 11.51 7.57
N SER A 61 -3.71 10.30 7.11
CA SER A 61 -2.53 9.59 7.64
C SER A 61 -1.21 10.29 7.29
N PHE A 62 -1.06 10.85 6.08
CA PHE A 62 0.15 11.62 5.74
C PHE A 62 0.20 12.97 6.45
N ASP A 63 -0.93 13.72 6.51
CA ASP A 63 -0.97 15.01 7.19
C ASP A 63 -0.67 14.86 8.69
N VAL A 64 -1.36 13.94 9.37
CA VAL A 64 -1.11 13.65 10.79
C VAL A 64 0.31 13.12 11.00
N GLY A 65 0.81 12.26 10.08
CA GLY A 65 2.17 11.73 10.12
C GLY A 65 3.22 12.84 10.08
N MET A 66 3.11 13.77 9.14
CA MET A 66 4.00 14.93 9.04
C MET A 66 3.97 15.78 10.32
N ARG A 67 2.79 16.12 10.81
CA ARG A 67 2.64 16.90 12.06
C ARG A 67 3.24 16.19 13.28
N GLN A 68 3.08 14.87 13.38
CA GLN A 68 3.67 14.11 14.49
C GLN A 68 5.22 14.03 14.39
N LEU A 69 5.77 14.23 13.20
CA LEU A 69 7.22 14.30 12.96
C LEU A 69 7.77 15.73 13.03
N GLY A 70 6.92 16.75 13.34
CA GLY A 70 7.30 18.15 13.44
C GLY A 70 7.25 18.93 12.12
N GLY A 71 6.83 18.29 11.03
CA GLY A 71 6.71 18.92 9.73
C GLY A 71 5.30 19.45 9.44
N GLU A 72 5.15 20.03 8.25
CA GLU A 72 3.90 20.58 7.72
C GLU A 72 3.51 19.90 6.42
N SER A 73 2.23 20.01 6.04
CA SER A 73 1.76 19.50 4.76
C SER A 73 0.89 20.53 4.03
N ILE A 74 1.01 20.52 2.70
CA ILE A 74 0.18 21.33 1.79
C ILE A 74 -0.57 20.34 0.89
N MET A 75 -1.90 20.46 0.84
CA MET A 75 -2.71 19.60 -0.01
C MET A 75 -3.04 20.32 -1.32
N LEU A 76 -2.81 19.61 -2.42
CA LEU A 76 -3.10 20.06 -3.77
C LEU A 76 -4.07 19.04 -4.41
N THR A 77 -5.22 19.52 -4.86
CA THR A 77 -6.24 18.66 -5.50
C THR A 77 -6.20 18.80 -7.02
N GLY A 78 -6.65 17.76 -7.74
CA GLY A 78 -6.67 17.80 -9.21
C GLY A 78 -7.55 18.89 -9.80
N ALA A 79 -8.49 19.46 -9.01
CA ALA A 79 -9.28 20.61 -9.42
C ALA A 79 -8.52 21.93 -9.36
N GLU A 80 -7.55 22.02 -8.46
CA GLU A 80 -6.72 23.21 -8.22
C GLU A 80 -5.42 23.16 -9.02
N MET A 81 -4.99 21.96 -9.40
CA MET A 81 -3.76 21.77 -10.17
C MET A 81 -4.05 21.67 -11.67
N GLN A 82 -3.22 22.33 -12.46
CA GLN A 82 -3.25 22.20 -13.92
C GLN A 82 -2.40 21.03 -14.43
N LEU A 83 -2.21 19.99 -13.62
CA LEU A 83 -1.36 18.84 -13.93
C LEU A 83 -1.83 18.17 -15.24
N GLY A 84 -1.02 18.30 -16.29
CA GLY A 84 -1.35 17.81 -17.63
C GLY A 84 -2.43 18.59 -18.39
N ARG A 85 -2.86 19.76 -17.88
CA ARG A 85 -3.85 20.64 -18.53
C ARG A 85 -3.32 22.05 -18.78
N GLY A 86 -2.04 22.19 -19.14
CA GLY A 86 -1.40 23.48 -19.39
C GLY A 86 0.01 23.57 -18.83
N GLU A 87 0.29 22.87 -17.71
CA GLU A 87 1.63 22.72 -17.18
C GLU A 87 2.09 21.26 -17.31
N THR A 88 3.34 21.04 -17.74
CA THR A 88 3.91 19.70 -17.84
C THR A 88 4.21 19.13 -16.46
N ILE A 89 4.18 17.81 -16.32
CA ILE A 89 4.55 17.12 -15.07
C ILE A 89 5.98 17.47 -14.68
N ALA A 90 6.88 17.54 -15.66
CA ALA A 90 8.28 17.92 -15.48
C ALA A 90 8.43 19.34 -14.90
N ASP A 91 7.65 20.32 -15.38
CA ASP A 91 7.71 21.68 -14.87
C ASP A 91 7.11 21.81 -13.48
N THR A 92 5.97 21.15 -13.24
CA THR A 92 5.39 21.01 -11.89
C THR A 92 6.41 20.44 -10.90
N ALA A 93 7.14 19.37 -11.28
CA ALA A 93 8.18 18.78 -10.44
C ALA A 93 9.30 19.75 -10.11
N ARG A 94 9.79 20.50 -11.11
CA ARG A 94 10.85 21.50 -10.94
C ARG A 94 10.42 22.66 -10.05
N VAL A 95 9.19 23.14 -10.21
CA VAL A 95 8.63 24.27 -9.42
C VAL A 95 8.42 23.81 -7.97
N LEU A 96 7.70 22.71 -7.75
CA LEU A 96 7.43 22.22 -6.39
C LEU A 96 8.71 21.88 -5.64
N SER A 97 9.72 21.33 -6.31
CA SER A 97 11.02 21.04 -5.68
C SER A 97 11.75 22.27 -5.15
N ARG A 98 11.32 23.49 -5.50
CA ARG A 98 11.86 24.74 -4.97
C ARG A 98 11.07 25.30 -3.79
N TYR A 99 9.87 24.77 -3.54
CA TYR A 99 8.95 25.26 -2.53
C TYR A 99 8.82 24.32 -1.35
N VAL A 100 8.95 23.00 -1.58
CA VAL A 100 8.71 21.96 -0.59
C VAL A 100 9.90 21.01 -0.47
N ASP A 101 9.93 20.23 0.60
CA ASP A 101 11.03 19.29 0.91
C ASP A 101 10.73 17.85 0.44
N ALA A 102 9.46 17.52 0.19
CA ALA A 102 9.05 16.24 -0.40
C ALA A 102 7.69 16.36 -1.10
N ILE A 103 7.40 15.42 -2.00
CA ILE A 103 6.14 15.34 -2.74
C ILE A 103 5.55 13.94 -2.55
N MET A 104 4.32 13.83 -2.05
CA MET A 104 3.52 12.62 -2.13
C MET A 104 2.48 12.80 -3.23
N ILE A 105 2.36 11.83 -4.13
CA ILE A 105 1.38 11.90 -5.21
C ILE A 105 0.51 10.65 -5.27
N ARG A 106 -0.81 10.84 -5.35
CA ARG A 106 -1.80 9.80 -5.63
C ARG A 106 -2.45 10.12 -6.98
N ILE A 107 -2.03 9.36 -8.00
CA ILE A 107 -2.40 9.56 -9.40
C ILE A 107 -2.61 8.22 -10.07
N LEU A 108 -3.60 8.12 -11.00
CA LEU A 108 -3.87 6.86 -11.67
C LEU A 108 -2.77 6.46 -12.65
N ASN A 109 -2.22 7.42 -13.38
CA ASN A 109 -1.15 7.16 -14.35
C ASN A 109 0.20 6.97 -13.66
N HIS A 110 0.75 5.76 -13.74
CA HIS A 110 2.05 5.42 -13.14
C HIS A 110 3.22 6.11 -13.84
N ASP A 111 3.15 6.28 -15.17
CA ASP A 111 4.22 6.95 -15.92
C ASP A 111 4.33 8.42 -15.52
N ALA A 112 3.21 9.06 -15.17
CA ALA A 112 3.19 10.41 -14.61
C ALA A 112 3.90 10.50 -13.24
N LEU A 113 3.78 9.48 -12.39
CA LEU A 113 4.55 9.39 -11.15
C LEU A 113 6.06 9.27 -11.45
N LEU A 114 6.44 8.42 -12.40
CA LEU A 114 7.85 8.23 -12.78
C LEU A 114 8.44 9.50 -13.40
N GLU A 115 7.69 10.20 -14.25
CA GLU A 115 8.10 11.48 -14.81
C GLU A 115 8.30 12.53 -13.69
N LEU A 116 7.35 12.66 -12.76
CA LEU A 116 7.49 13.56 -11.61
C LEU A 116 8.77 13.26 -10.83
N ALA A 117 9.04 12.00 -10.52
CA ALA A 117 10.23 11.58 -9.78
C ALA A 117 11.54 11.86 -10.57
N ALA A 118 11.52 11.70 -11.90
CA ALA A 118 12.69 11.95 -12.74
C ALA A 118 13.13 13.43 -12.75
N TYR A 119 12.19 14.36 -12.60
CA TYR A 119 12.47 15.81 -12.62
C TYR A 119 12.45 16.47 -11.24
N ALA A 120 11.98 15.80 -10.21
CA ALA A 120 12.03 16.30 -8.84
C ALA A 120 13.45 16.25 -8.27
N THR A 121 13.84 17.30 -7.54
CA THR A 121 15.09 17.34 -6.76
C THR A 121 14.86 17.08 -5.28
N VAL A 122 13.65 16.74 -4.91
CA VAL A 122 13.20 16.33 -3.57
C VAL A 122 12.59 14.93 -3.61
N PRO A 123 12.48 14.19 -2.49
CA PRO A 123 11.84 12.90 -2.44
C PRO A 123 10.43 12.91 -3.02
N VAL A 124 10.10 11.86 -3.80
CA VAL A 124 8.74 11.58 -4.30
C VAL A 124 8.25 10.27 -3.70
N ILE A 125 7.02 10.27 -3.19
CA ILE A 125 6.37 9.13 -2.55
C ILE A 125 5.13 8.75 -3.35
N ASN A 126 5.03 7.49 -3.74
CA ASN A 126 3.85 6.90 -4.38
C ASN A 126 2.72 6.70 -3.35
N GLY A 127 1.75 7.60 -3.33
CA GLY A 127 0.55 7.47 -2.51
C GLY A 127 -0.45 6.43 -3.02
N LEU A 128 -0.46 6.15 -4.31
CA LEU A 128 -1.15 5.11 -5.08
C LEU A 128 -1.07 5.43 -6.58
N THR A 129 -0.90 4.42 -7.40
CA THR A 129 -1.19 4.44 -8.84
C THR A 129 -2.06 3.24 -9.23
N ARG A 130 -2.50 3.16 -10.51
CA ARG A 130 -3.15 1.94 -11.01
C ARG A 130 -2.23 0.71 -10.99
N ARG A 131 -0.92 0.92 -10.98
CA ARG A 131 0.07 -0.17 -11.01
C ARG A 131 0.39 -0.70 -9.61
N SER A 132 0.44 0.16 -8.58
CA SER A 132 0.83 -0.26 -7.25
C SER A 132 0.33 0.68 -6.13
N HIS A 133 0.27 0.14 -4.92
CA HIS A 133 -0.04 0.86 -3.68
C HIS A 133 0.98 0.49 -2.57
N PRO A 134 2.27 0.85 -2.75
CA PRO A 134 3.34 0.36 -1.88
C PRO A 134 3.19 0.82 -0.42
N CYS A 135 2.71 2.05 -0.17
CA CYS A 135 2.47 2.54 1.19
C CYS A 135 1.43 1.72 1.96
N GLN A 136 0.43 1.14 1.25
CA GLN A 136 -0.55 0.25 1.88
C GLN A 136 0.14 -1.03 2.32
N VAL A 137 0.83 -1.72 1.42
CA VAL A 137 1.42 -3.01 1.71
C VAL A 137 2.54 -2.91 2.76
N MET A 138 3.25 -1.78 2.86
CA MET A 138 4.16 -1.54 3.99
C MET A 138 3.41 -1.49 5.34
N ALA A 139 2.20 -0.95 5.38
CA ALA A 139 1.36 -0.99 6.58
C ALA A 139 0.82 -2.39 6.88
N ASP A 140 0.48 -3.14 5.84
CA ASP A 140 0.01 -4.52 5.95
C ASP A 140 1.12 -5.43 6.50
N LEU A 141 2.34 -5.30 6.00
CA LEU A 141 3.52 -6.00 6.50
C LEU A 141 3.78 -5.68 7.98
N MET A 142 3.71 -4.40 8.35
CA MET A 142 3.84 -3.97 9.75
C MET A 142 2.77 -4.62 10.63
N THR A 143 1.52 -4.65 10.17
CA THR A 143 0.40 -5.24 10.89
C THR A 143 0.55 -6.75 11.03
N PHE A 144 0.93 -7.42 9.94
CA PHE A 144 1.19 -8.86 9.97
C PHE A 144 2.26 -9.17 11.03
N GLU A 145 3.39 -8.47 10.99
CA GLU A 145 4.51 -8.77 11.89
C GLU A 145 4.22 -8.42 13.35
N GLU A 146 3.40 -7.42 13.63
CA GLU A 146 2.90 -7.12 14.98
C GLU A 146 2.01 -8.23 15.53
N ARG A 147 1.23 -8.91 14.69
CA ARG A 147 0.24 -9.92 15.10
C ARG A 147 0.78 -11.35 15.03
N ARG A 148 1.71 -11.62 14.11
CA ARG A 148 2.12 -12.98 13.73
C ARG A 148 3.63 -13.20 13.80
N GLY A 149 4.41 -12.18 14.13
CA GLY A 149 5.87 -12.22 14.01
C GLY A 149 6.34 -12.16 12.55
N PRO A 150 7.62 -12.42 12.29
CA PRO A 150 8.23 -12.24 10.97
C PRO A 150 7.43 -12.90 9.84
N ILE A 151 7.25 -12.16 8.74
CA ILE A 151 6.48 -12.63 7.58
C ILE A 151 7.29 -13.61 6.70
N GLU A 152 8.60 -13.60 6.80
CA GLU A 152 9.48 -14.49 6.03
C GLU A 152 9.07 -15.95 6.20
N GLY A 153 8.96 -16.69 5.09
CA GLY A 153 8.54 -18.10 5.06
C GLY A 153 7.06 -18.35 5.37
N ARG A 154 6.26 -17.32 5.65
CA ARG A 154 4.81 -17.44 5.88
C ARG A 154 4.05 -17.55 4.56
N THR A 155 2.78 -17.88 4.63
CA THR A 155 1.88 -17.97 3.49
C THR A 155 0.77 -16.94 3.63
N VAL A 156 0.68 -16.05 2.64
CA VAL A 156 -0.43 -15.08 2.48
C VAL A 156 -1.30 -15.56 1.33
N ALA A 157 -2.61 -15.54 1.50
CA ALA A 157 -3.58 -15.82 0.46
C ALA A 157 -4.27 -14.54 0.01
N TRP A 158 -4.30 -14.30 -1.29
CA TRP A 158 -5.13 -13.28 -1.93
C TRP A 158 -6.32 -13.94 -2.61
N THR A 159 -7.52 -13.41 -2.41
CA THR A 159 -8.70 -13.82 -3.13
C THR A 159 -9.50 -12.60 -3.59
N GLY A 160 -9.82 -12.54 -4.88
CA GLY A 160 -10.55 -11.42 -5.45
C GLY A 160 -10.03 -10.97 -6.80
N ASP A 161 -9.99 -9.65 -7.03
CA ASP A 161 -9.62 -9.04 -8.29
C ASP A 161 -8.10 -8.88 -8.49
N ASP A 162 -7.66 -8.79 -9.76
CA ASP A 162 -6.31 -8.32 -10.11
C ASP A 162 -6.28 -6.79 -10.05
N ASN A 163 -5.71 -6.25 -8.99
CA ASN A 163 -5.58 -4.81 -8.79
C ASN A 163 -4.18 -4.39 -8.31
N ASN A 164 -4.01 -3.10 -8.08
CA ASN A 164 -2.74 -2.50 -7.66
C ASN A 164 -2.30 -2.93 -6.25
N VAL A 165 -3.21 -3.35 -5.37
CA VAL A 165 -2.88 -3.87 -4.04
C VAL A 165 -2.31 -5.28 -4.18
N LEU A 166 -2.93 -6.15 -5.00
CA LEU A 166 -2.37 -7.47 -5.34
C LEU A 166 -0.96 -7.35 -5.95
N ALA A 167 -0.77 -6.42 -6.89
CA ALA A 167 0.56 -6.20 -7.48
C ALA A 167 1.60 -5.82 -6.41
N SER A 168 1.23 -4.97 -5.46
CA SER A 168 2.14 -4.59 -4.36
C SER A 168 2.40 -5.73 -3.38
N TRP A 169 1.41 -6.60 -3.10
CA TRP A 169 1.62 -7.83 -2.34
C TRP A 169 2.55 -8.80 -3.06
N ALA A 170 2.45 -8.89 -4.39
CA ALA A 170 3.37 -9.69 -5.21
C ALA A 170 4.82 -9.16 -5.10
N HIS A 171 5.00 -7.85 -5.21
CA HIS A 171 6.28 -7.18 -5.02
C HIS A 171 6.86 -7.42 -3.61
N ALA A 172 6.01 -7.34 -2.58
CA ALA A 172 6.41 -7.63 -1.21
C ALA A 172 6.79 -9.10 -1.00
N ALA A 173 6.08 -10.05 -1.61
CA ALA A 173 6.40 -11.48 -1.49
C ALA A 173 7.81 -11.80 -1.99
N GLU A 174 8.23 -11.18 -3.10
CA GLU A 174 9.58 -11.32 -3.62
C GLU A 174 10.62 -10.73 -2.67
N ARG A 175 10.39 -9.51 -2.16
CA ARG A 175 11.34 -8.80 -1.29
C ARG A 175 11.46 -9.41 0.11
N PHE A 176 10.34 -9.75 0.73
CA PHE A 176 10.25 -10.24 2.11
C PHE A 176 10.27 -11.77 2.23
N LYS A 177 10.36 -12.49 1.09
CA LYS A 177 10.52 -13.95 1.02
C LYS A 177 9.41 -14.74 1.71
N PHE A 178 8.16 -14.32 1.51
CA PHE A 178 6.97 -15.09 1.91
C PHE A 178 6.24 -15.64 0.69
N ARG A 179 5.45 -16.71 0.88
CA ARG A 179 4.64 -17.29 -0.19
C ARG A 179 3.34 -16.50 -0.36
N LEU A 180 3.01 -16.12 -1.59
CA LEU A 180 1.72 -15.53 -1.95
C LEU A 180 0.92 -16.50 -2.83
N ASN A 181 -0.19 -17.02 -2.29
CA ASN A 181 -1.15 -17.79 -3.07
C ASN A 181 -2.24 -16.84 -3.56
N VAL A 182 -2.49 -16.82 -4.86
CA VAL A 182 -3.45 -15.89 -5.50
C VAL A 182 -4.58 -16.69 -6.13
N ALA A 183 -5.82 -16.34 -5.81
CA ALA A 183 -7.00 -16.82 -6.51
C ALA A 183 -7.78 -15.64 -7.11
N THR A 184 -7.85 -15.61 -8.43
CA THR A 184 -8.63 -14.64 -9.21
C THR A 184 -9.48 -15.34 -10.24
N PRO A 185 -10.66 -14.81 -10.65
CA PRO A 185 -11.41 -15.36 -11.77
C PRO A 185 -10.53 -15.46 -13.03
N PRO A 186 -10.66 -16.50 -13.85
CA PRO A 186 -9.88 -16.63 -15.09
C PRO A 186 -9.99 -15.40 -16.01
N GLN A 187 -11.16 -14.76 -16.03
CA GLN A 187 -11.45 -13.56 -16.82
C GLN A 187 -10.79 -12.29 -16.27
N LEU A 188 -10.44 -12.29 -14.96
CA LEU A 188 -9.79 -11.22 -14.24
C LEU A 188 -8.41 -11.66 -13.72
N ALA A 189 -7.80 -12.64 -14.39
CA ALA A 189 -6.47 -13.14 -14.01
C ALA A 189 -5.40 -12.06 -14.13
N PRO A 190 -4.34 -12.10 -13.31
CA PRO A 190 -3.25 -11.15 -13.35
C PRO A 190 -2.76 -10.87 -14.76
N ASN A 191 -2.52 -9.60 -15.04
CA ASN A 191 -2.13 -9.13 -16.36
C ASN A 191 -0.76 -9.69 -16.80
N LYS A 192 -0.46 -9.56 -18.09
CA LYS A 192 0.78 -10.10 -18.65
C LYS A 192 2.04 -9.53 -17.98
N MET A 193 2.03 -8.26 -17.64
CA MET A 193 3.19 -7.59 -17.03
C MET A 193 3.54 -8.21 -15.66
N LEU A 194 2.53 -8.43 -14.80
CA LEU A 194 2.74 -9.07 -13.50
C LEU A 194 3.18 -10.54 -13.66
N LYS A 195 2.57 -11.29 -14.58
CA LYS A 195 2.97 -12.69 -14.87
C LYS A 195 4.41 -12.80 -15.36
N ASP A 196 4.82 -11.93 -16.29
CA ASP A 196 6.17 -11.90 -16.82
C ASP A 196 7.19 -11.53 -15.72
N TRP A 197 6.84 -10.57 -14.86
CA TRP A 197 7.67 -10.17 -13.73
C TRP A 197 7.83 -11.31 -12.71
N ILE A 198 6.75 -12.00 -12.33
CA ILE A 198 6.79 -13.17 -11.44
C ILE A 198 7.74 -14.24 -12.01
N LYS A 199 7.64 -14.52 -13.30
CA LYS A 199 8.49 -15.50 -13.98
C LYS A 199 9.96 -15.06 -13.99
N ALA A 200 10.22 -13.79 -14.29
CA ALA A 200 11.57 -13.25 -14.37
C ALA A 200 12.28 -13.21 -13.01
N THR A 201 11.56 -12.91 -11.94
CA THR A 201 12.10 -12.82 -10.59
C THR A 201 12.07 -14.13 -9.81
N GLN A 202 11.38 -15.15 -10.32
CA GLN A 202 11.12 -16.40 -9.61
C GLN A 202 10.48 -16.16 -8.23
N ALA A 203 9.64 -15.12 -8.15
CA ALA A 203 8.96 -14.75 -6.91
C ALA A 203 8.13 -15.93 -6.36
N PRO A 204 8.05 -16.12 -5.03
CA PRO A 204 7.36 -17.26 -4.41
C PRO A 204 5.82 -17.11 -4.48
N ILE A 205 5.29 -16.97 -5.69
CA ILE A 205 3.88 -16.67 -5.97
C ILE A 205 3.25 -17.82 -6.74
N VAL A 206 2.08 -18.26 -6.28
CA VAL A 206 1.26 -19.27 -6.95
C VAL A 206 -0.01 -18.61 -7.46
N LEU A 207 -0.16 -18.54 -8.78
CA LEU A 207 -1.36 -18.01 -9.41
C LEU A 207 -2.35 -19.15 -9.68
N GLY A 208 -3.60 -18.96 -9.28
CA GLY A 208 -4.69 -19.91 -9.45
C GLY A 208 -6.04 -19.22 -9.57
N ASN A 209 -7.09 -20.03 -9.61
CA ASN A 209 -8.48 -19.56 -9.70
C ASN A 209 -9.41 -20.21 -8.67
N ASP A 210 -8.86 -20.99 -7.75
CA ASP A 210 -9.60 -21.66 -6.67
C ASP A 210 -9.28 -20.96 -5.34
N PRO A 211 -10.26 -20.21 -4.77
CA PRO A 211 -10.06 -19.51 -3.50
C PRO A 211 -9.86 -20.47 -2.32
N GLU A 212 -10.49 -21.64 -2.31
CA GLU A 212 -10.29 -22.64 -1.24
C GLU A 212 -8.86 -23.18 -1.25
N ALA A 213 -8.33 -23.48 -2.43
CA ALA A 213 -6.93 -23.93 -2.58
C ALA A 213 -5.92 -22.85 -2.17
N ALA A 214 -6.18 -21.58 -2.51
CA ALA A 214 -5.30 -20.46 -2.15
C ALA A 214 -5.26 -20.23 -0.64
N VAL A 215 -6.41 -20.28 0.02
CA VAL A 215 -6.56 -19.96 1.47
C VAL A 215 -6.13 -21.13 2.36
N ARG A 216 -6.18 -22.35 1.87
CA ARG A 216 -5.87 -23.55 2.68
C ARG A 216 -4.49 -23.47 3.35
N GLY A 217 -4.52 -23.42 4.71
CA GLY A 217 -3.32 -23.37 5.53
C GLY A 217 -2.54 -22.04 5.47
N ALA A 218 -3.15 -20.96 4.95
CA ALA A 218 -2.55 -19.63 4.95
C ALA A 218 -2.44 -19.06 6.37
N ASP A 219 -1.43 -18.22 6.59
CA ASP A 219 -1.23 -17.44 7.82
C ASP A 219 -2.01 -16.11 7.80
N CYS A 220 -2.35 -15.63 6.61
CA CYS A 220 -3.11 -14.40 6.38
C CYS A 220 -3.99 -14.56 5.14
N VAL A 221 -5.22 -14.03 5.20
CA VAL A 221 -6.12 -13.90 4.05
C VAL A 221 -6.34 -12.42 3.78
N VAL A 222 -6.11 -12.03 2.53
CA VAL A 222 -6.22 -10.63 2.07
C VAL A 222 -7.20 -10.55 0.91
N THR A 223 -8.04 -9.54 0.92
CA THR A 223 -8.87 -9.16 -0.23
C THR A 223 -8.96 -7.64 -0.34
N ASP A 224 -9.51 -7.17 -1.44
CA ASP A 224 -9.82 -5.75 -1.67
C ASP A 224 -11.13 -5.63 -2.45
N THR A 225 -11.62 -4.41 -2.62
CA THR A 225 -12.88 -4.11 -3.35
C THR A 225 -12.87 -4.75 -4.74
N TRP A 226 -14.05 -5.31 -5.12
CA TRP A 226 -14.21 -5.95 -6.42
C TRP A 226 -14.31 -4.97 -7.59
N VAL A 227 -14.75 -3.74 -7.30
CA VAL A 227 -14.85 -2.67 -8.29
C VAL A 227 -14.02 -1.50 -7.81
N SER A 228 -12.90 -1.27 -8.48
CA SER A 228 -12.00 -0.17 -8.16
C SER A 228 -12.50 1.16 -8.74
N MET A 229 -12.02 2.28 -8.18
CA MET A 229 -12.39 3.61 -8.67
C MET A 229 -12.03 3.79 -10.16
N GLY A 230 -13.05 3.87 -10.99
CA GLY A 230 -12.93 4.10 -12.45
C GLY A 230 -13.12 2.85 -13.30
N ASP A 231 -13.47 1.71 -12.71
CA ASP A 231 -13.88 0.52 -13.46
C ASP A 231 -15.24 0.72 -14.10
N LYS A 232 -15.39 0.17 -15.30
CA LYS A 232 -16.66 0.04 -16.02
C LYS A 232 -17.15 -1.41 -15.88
N ASP A 233 -18.43 -1.66 -15.96
CA ASP A 233 -19.04 -3.00 -15.89
C ASP A 233 -19.10 -3.65 -14.48
N GLY A 234 -19.47 -2.86 -13.47
CA GLY A 234 -19.54 -3.31 -12.06
C GLY A 234 -20.36 -4.58 -11.85
N GLU A 235 -21.55 -4.70 -12.45
CA GLU A 235 -22.43 -5.88 -12.31
C GLU A 235 -21.79 -7.17 -12.84
N HIS A 236 -21.15 -7.11 -14.00
CA HIS A 236 -20.43 -8.27 -14.57
C HIS A 236 -19.27 -8.70 -13.67
N ARG A 237 -18.51 -7.74 -13.15
CA ARG A 237 -17.40 -8.02 -12.22
C ARG A 237 -17.90 -8.66 -10.92
N HIS A 238 -19.01 -8.17 -10.34
CA HIS A 238 -19.61 -8.78 -9.15
C HIS A 238 -19.98 -10.24 -9.37
N ASN A 239 -20.58 -10.59 -10.50
CA ASN A 239 -20.95 -11.96 -10.82
C ASN A 239 -19.71 -12.88 -10.93
N LEU A 240 -18.60 -12.40 -11.50
CA LEU A 240 -17.36 -13.15 -11.61
C LEU A 240 -16.68 -13.33 -10.25
N LEU A 241 -16.74 -12.31 -9.38
CA LEU A 241 -16.00 -12.26 -8.12
C LEU A 241 -16.77 -12.87 -6.94
N LYS A 242 -18.09 -13.04 -7.05
CA LYS A 242 -18.91 -13.64 -5.99
C LYS A 242 -18.37 -14.95 -5.40
N PRO A 243 -17.80 -15.90 -6.16
CA PRO A 243 -17.16 -17.10 -5.60
C PRO A 243 -15.90 -16.84 -4.78
N TYR A 244 -15.34 -15.63 -4.87
CA TYR A 244 -14.09 -15.21 -4.21
C TYR A 244 -14.32 -14.42 -2.93
N GLN A 245 -15.59 -14.28 -2.50
CA GLN A 245 -15.94 -13.62 -1.24
C GLN A 245 -15.26 -14.28 -0.05
N VAL A 246 -14.62 -13.45 0.80
CA VAL A 246 -14.11 -13.93 2.07
C VAL A 246 -15.25 -14.00 3.10
N ASN A 247 -15.64 -15.21 3.44
CA ASN A 247 -16.65 -15.54 4.43
C ASN A 247 -16.08 -16.52 5.47
N ALA A 248 -16.85 -16.83 6.50
CA ALA A 248 -16.40 -17.71 7.59
C ALA A 248 -16.00 -19.10 7.08
N LYS A 249 -16.70 -19.65 6.08
CA LYS A 249 -16.36 -20.95 5.48
C LYS A 249 -14.97 -20.90 4.84
N LEU A 250 -14.68 -19.86 4.06
CA LEU A 250 -13.37 -19.69 3.42
C LEU A 250 -12.27 -19.47 4.48
N MET A 251 -12.51 -18.61 5.48
CA MET A 251 -11.57 -18.36 6.57
C MET A 251 -11.26 -19.63 7.38
N SER A 252 -12.21 -20.55 7.54
CA SER A 252 -11.99 -21.80 8.27
C SER A 252 -10.98 -22.75 7.61
N LEU A 253 -10.63 -22.54 6.34
CA LEU A 253 -9.60 -23.30 5.62
C LEU A 253 -8.19 -22.78 5.88
N ALA A 254 -8.05 -21.56 6.35
CA ALA A 254 -6.78 -20.99 6.78
C ALA A 254 -6.33 -21.61 8.11
N LYS A 255 -5.15 -21.24 8.59
CA LYS A 255 -4.72 -21.67 9.93
C LYS A 255 -5.67 -21.12 11.00
N PRO A 256 -5.86 -21.83 12.14
CA PRO A 256 -6.77 -21.36 13.19
C PRO A 256 -6.43 -19.98 13.75
N ASP A 257 -5.17 -19.60 13.70
CA ASP A 257 -4.61 -18.34 14.13
C ASP A 257 -4.32 -17.36 12.96
N ALA A 258 -4.83 -17.65 11.75
CA ALA A 258 -4.71 -16.76 10.60
C ALA A 258 -5.43 -15.44 10.85
N ILE A 259 -4.89 -14.37 10.27
CA ILE A 259 -5.50 -13.04 10.31
C ILE A 259 -6.14 -12.69 8.98
N PHE A 260 -7.18 -11.85 9.03
CA PHE A 260 -7.84 -11.26 7.86
C PHE A 260 -7.45 -9.78 7.73
N MET A 261 -7.11 -9.36 6.50
CA MET A 261 -6.71 -8.00 6.16
C MET A 261 -7.49 -7.46 4.97
N HIS A 262 -7.77 -6.16 5.00
CA HIS A 262 -8.44 -5.40 3.94
C HIS A 262 -8.10 -3.92 4.06
N CYS A 263 -7.59 -3.31 3.00
CA CYS A 263 -7.10 -1.93 3.01
C CYS A 263 -8.19 -0.86 3.24
N LEU A 264 -9.47 -1.25 3.26
CA LEU A 264 -10.63 -0.37 3.37
C LEU A 264 -10.70 0.71 2.25
N PRO A 265 -11.94 1.15 1.83
CA PRO A 265 -13.25 0.77 2.37
C PRO A 265 -13.62 -0.64 1.94
N ALA A 266 -14.37 -1.38 2.75
CA ALA A 266 -14.92 -2.67 2.39
C ALA A 266 -16.39 -2.54 2.02
N HIS A 267 -16.83 -3.30 1.01
CA HIS A 267 -18.24 -3.47 0.67
C HIS A 267 -18.76 -4.74 1.32
N ARG A 268 -19.31 -4.57 2.52
CA ARG A 268 -19.83 -5.67 3.33
C ARG A 268 -20.93 -6.43 2.60
N GLY A 269 -20.82 -7.77 2.58
CA GLY A 269 -21.69 -8.63 1.79
C GLY A 269 -21.24 -8.84 0.33
N GLU A 270 -20.24 -8.10 -0.14
CA GLU A 270 -19.59 -8.28 -1.44
C GLU A 270 -18.30 -9.06 -1.27
N GLU A 271 -17.13 -8.41 -1.26
CA GLU A 271 -15.82 -9.08 -1.14
C GLU A 271 -15.56 -9.72 0.23
N VAL A 272 -16.25 -9.26 1.27
CA VAL A 272 -16.14 -9.79 2.62
C VAL A 272 -17.46 -9.75 3.35
N THR A 273 -17.75 -10.74 4.19
CA THR A 273 -18.94 -10.76 5.06
C THR A 273 -18.71 -9.97 6.35
N ASP A 274 -19.79 -9.47 6.97
CA ASP A 274 -19.74 -8.79 8.28
C ASP A 274 -19.10 -9.68 9.35
N GLU A 275 -19.43 -10.95 9.35
CA GLU A 275 -18.90 -11.95 10.29
C GLU A 275 -17.36 -12.03 10.24
N VAL A 276 -16.76 -11.89 9.06
CA VAL A 276 -15.30 -11.92 8.90
C VAL A 276 -14.68 -10.59 9.26
N ILE A 277 -15.18 -9.49 8.73
CA ILE A 277 -14.55 -8.18 8.92
C ILE A 277 -14.64 -7.69 10.38
N ASP A 278 -15.70 -8.06 11.10
CA ASP A 278 -15.87 -7.75 12.52
C ASP A 278 -15.48 -8.93 13.43
N GLY A 279 -15.02 -10.02 12.85
CA GLY A 279 -14.64 -11.25 13.56
C GLY A 279 -13.28 -11.17 14.26
N PRO A 280 -12.97 -12.14 15.12
CA PRO A 280 -11.78 -12.13 15.96
C PRO A 280 -10.45 -12.27 15.18
N GLN A 281 -10.51 -12.75 13.95
CA GLN A 281 -9.34 -12.86 13.06
C GLN A 281 -9.07 -11.58 12.26
N SER A 282 -10.01 -10.64 12.26
CA SER A 282 -9.87 -9.38 11.53
C SER A 282 -8.91 -8.43 12.22
N VAL A 283 -7.98 -7.87 11.46
CA VAL A 283 -7.04 -6.84 11.91
C VAL A 283 -7.12 -5.57 11.07
N VAL A 284 -8.24 -5.37 10.36
CA VAL A 284 -8.41 -4.27 9.39
C VAL A 284 -8.27 -2.87 10.01
N PHE A 285 -8.64 -2.70 11.28
CA PHE A 285 -8.50 -1.41 11.96
C PHE A 285 -7.08 -1.20 12.48
N ASP A 286 -6.37 -2.25 12.90
CA ASP A 286 -4.93 -2.16 13.19
C ASP A 286 -4.13 -1.85 11.93
N GLU A 287 -4.49 -2.46 10.80
CA GLU A 287 -3.95 -2.20 9.47
C GLU A 287 -4.17 -0.72 9.09
N ALA A 288 -5.38 -0.20 9.29
CA ALA A 288 -5.71 1.20 9.05
C ALA A 288 -4.89 2.15 9.96
N GLU A 289 -4.69 1.82 11.25
CA GLU A 289 -3.81 2.56 12.17
C GLU A 289 -2.36 2.52 11.66
N ASN A 290 -1.89 1.36 11.24
CA ASN A 290 -0.50 1.18 10.80
C ASN A 290 -0.17 1.93 9.51
N ARG A 291 -1.14 2.35 8.72
CA ARG A 291 -0.89 3.28 7.61
C ARG A 291 -0.22 4.57 8.08
N LEU A 292 -0.67 5.13 9.20
CA LEU A 292 -0.05 6.32 9.78
C LEU A 292 1.43 6.04 10.14
N HIS A 293 1.69 4.90 10.77
CA HIS A 293 3.01 4.61 11.30
C HIS A 293 4.00 4.15 10.23
N ALA A 294 3.59 3.31 9.29
CA ALA A 294 4.40 2.93 8.14
C ALA A 294 4.76 4.14 7.26
N GLN A 295 3.81 5.05 7.04
CA GLN A 295 4.06 6.30 6.30
C GLN A 295 5.04 7.22 7.03
N LYS A 296 5.01 7.29 8.37
CA LYS A 296 6.04 8.01 9.14
C LYS A 296 7.42 7.40 8.93
N GLY A 297 7.54 6.08 8.91
CA GLY A 297 8.80 5.40 8.61
C GLY A 297 9.30 5.69 7.20
N ILE A 298 8.41 5.70 6.20
CA ILE A 298 8.73 6.06 4.81
C ILE A 298 9.20 7.52 4.72
N LEU A 299 8.46 8.44 5.35
CA LEU A 299 8.83 9.86 5.39
C LEU A 299 10.21 10.04 6.03
N ALA A 300 10.44 9.48 7.20
CA ALA A 300 11.73 9.57 7.89
C ALA A 300 12.88 9.00 7.02
N TRP A 301 12.64 7.89 6.33
CA TRP A 301 13.64 7.34 5.40
C TRP A 301 13.92 8.27 4.22
N CYS A 302 12.92 8.85 3.61
CA CYS A 302 13.07 9.82 2.52
C CYS A 302 13.95 11.02 2.93
N PHE A 303 13.84 11.44 4.19
CA PHE A 303 14.61 12.56 4.75
C PHE A 303 15.93 12.14 5.43
N ASN A 304 16.35 10.88 5.32
CA ASN A 304 17.53 10.33 6.02
C ASN A 304 17.47 10.48 7.55
N ALA A 305 16.25 10.45 8.10
CA ALA A 305 15.95 10.61 9.53
C ALA A 305 15.55 9.26 10.20
N VAL A 306 15.83 8.12 9.56
CA VAL A 306 15.78 6.80 10.17
C VAL A 306 17.11 6.60 10.91
N GLY A 307 17.07 6.65 12.23
CA GLY A 307 18.20 6.41 13.11
C GLY A 307 18.17 5.01 13.70
#